data_9362cd861542950f9c65c1dab08f9c61
#
_entry.id   9362cd861542950f9c65c1dab08f9c61
#
_cell.length_a   1.000
_cell.length_b   1.000
_cell.length_c   1.000
_cell.angle_alpha   90.00
_cell.angle_beta   90.00
_cell.angle_gamma   90.00
#
_symmetry.space_group_name_H-M   'P 1'
#
loop_
_entity.id
_entity.type
_entity.pdbx_description
1 polymer ?
#
loop_
_entity_poly.entity_id
_entity_poly.type
_entity_poly.pdbx_seq_one_letter_code
_entity_poly.pdbx_strand_id
1 'polypeptide(L)'
;MGVWYKLHRVGRNRSRRWSCLEDIDELLAKAPTQEARETYRQFYRKGLELTAAAHRSGVRILVGTDYIIAGADVHRELQQLVLAGLTPAEALHAATIAPVEYFGVQDQYGSVAAGKVADLLLLSANPLTDIGNTQRIESVIFNGNLYDRDALDRISSHVERRARNWSVACKILWRFIRNPVAY
;
A
#
# COMPACT_ATOMS: atom_id res chain seq x y z
N MET A 1 -9.36 -7.78 -21.69
CA MET A 1 -8.73 -9.00 -21.13
C MET A 1 -8.76 -8.86 -19.61
N GLY A 2 -9.72 -9.54 -18.96
CA GLY A 2 -9.97 -9.36 -17.53
C GLY A 2 -8.95 -10.13 -16.70
N VAL A 3 -8.22 -9.42 -15.85
CA VAL A 3 -7.36 -10.04 -14.85
C VAL A 3 -8.21 -10.41 -13.64
N TRP A 4 -8.44 -11.69 -13.44
CA TRP A 4 -9.16 -12.24 -12.30
C TRP A 4 -8.23 -12.31 -11.09
N TYR A 5 -8.55 -11.58 -10.03
CA TYR A 5 -7.84 -11.69 -8.76
C TYR A 5 -8.31 -12.94 -8.00
N LYS A 6 -7.43 -13.91 -7.87
CA LYS A 6 -7.65 -15.10 -7.06
C LYS A 6 -7.19 -14.80 -5.63
N LEU A 7 -8.14 -14.60 -4.73
CA LEU A 7 -7.86 -14.53 -3.30
C LEU A 7 -7.39 -15.91 -2.82
N HIS A 8 -6.09 -16.08 -2.64
CA HIS A 8 -5.55 -17.31 -2.05
C HIS A 8 -5.73 -17.31 -0.55
N ARG A 9 -6.48 -18.29 -0.07
CA ARG A 9 -6.65 -18.60 1.34
C ARG A 9 -5.39 -19.31 1.82
N VAL A 10 -4.45 -18.59 2.41
CA VAL A 10 -3.33 -19.19 3.15
C VAL A 10 -3.79 -19.50 4.57
N GLY A 11 -3.44 -20.70 5.04
CA GLY A 11 -3.91 -21.40 6.22
C GLY A 11 -4.04 -20.60 7.52
N ARG A 12 -4.73 -21.22 8.49
CA ARG A 12 -5.19 -20.73 9.80
C ARG A 12 -4.09 -20.15 10.71
N ASN A 13 -3.35 -19.15 10.27
CA ASN A 13 -2.52 -18.36 11.17
C ASN A 13 -2.96 -16.89 11.07
N ARG A 14 -3.18 -16.24 12.22
CA ARG A 14 -3.89 -14.97 12.42
C ARG A 14 -3.23 -13.71 11.81
N SER A 15 -2.36 -13.83 10.85
CA SER A 15 -1.87 -12.71 10.02
C SER A 15 -2.39 -12.88 8.60
N ARG A 16 -3.62 -12.43 8.34
CA ARG A 16 -4.13 -12.33 6.97
C ARG A 16 -3.32 -11.26 6.24
N ARG A 17 -2.31 -11.70 5.52
CA ARG A 17 -1.62 -10.85 4.54
C ARG A 17 -2.60 -10.56 3.41
N TRP A 18 -3.06 -9.34 3.33
CA TRP A 18 -3.63 -8.77 2.13
C TRP A 18 -2.46 -8.38 1.22
N SER A 19 -2.08 -9.21 0.28
CA SER A 19 -1.20 -8.80 -0.80
C SER A 19 -2.04 -8.71 -2.08
N CYS A 20 -2.33 -7.51 -2.51
CA CYS A 20 -2.98 -7.25 -3.79
C CYS A 20 -1.99 -7.09 -4.93
N LEU A 21 -0.70 -6.97 -4.64
CA LEU A 21 0.33 -7.07 -5.65
C LEU A 21 0.92 -8.46 -5.62
N GLU A 22 0.96 -9.07 -6.79
CA GLU A 22 1.84 -10.18 -7.04
C GLU A 22 3.24 -9.75 -6.65
N ASP A 23 3.90 -10.53 -5.80
CA ASP A 23 5.31 -10.34 -5.51
C ASP A 23 6.06 -10.31 -6.83
N ILE A 24 7.18 -9.55 -6.91
CA ILE A 24 8.02 -9.58 -8.12
C ILE A 24 8.33 -11.03 -8.52
N ASP A 25 8.47 -11.92 -7.54
CA ASP A 25 8.66 -13.35 -7.77
C ASP A 25 7.43 -14.01 -8.41
N GLU A 26 6.21 -13.60 -8.08
CA GLU A 26 4.98 -14.10 -8.71
C GLU A 26 4.83 -13.57 -10.14
N LEU A 27 5.15 -12.30 -10.40
CA LEU A 27 5.24 -11.75 -11.74
C LEU A 27 6.30 -12.46 -12.58
N LEU A 28 7.46 -12.72 -11.99
CA LEU A 28 8.54 -13.45 -12.63
C LEU A 28 8.14 -14.91 -12.92
N ALA A 29 7.37 -15.54 -12.03
CA ALA A 29 6.86 -16.90 -12.25
C ALA A 29 5.87 -16.98 -13.43
N LYS A 30 5.13 -15.90 -13.68
CA LYS A 30 4.17 -15.79 -14.80
C LYS A 30 4.80 -15.32 -16.11
N ALA A 31 6.04 -14.89 -16.10
CA ALA A 31 6.72 -14.44 -17.30
C ALA A 31 6.83 -15.59 -18.33
N PRO A 32 6.48 -15.36 -19.60
CA PRO A 32 6.34 -16.41 -20.59
C PRO A 32 7.68 -17.07 -20.97
N THR A 33 8.79 -16.36 -20.82
CA THR A 33 10.13 -16.83 -21.17
C THR A 33 11.15 -16.46 -20.10
N GLN A 34 12.29 -17.15 -20.11
CA GLN A 34 13.42 -16.81 -19.24
C GLN A 34 13.99 -15.42 -19.54
N GLU A 35 14.02 -15.02 -20.81
CA GLU A 35 14.44 -13.68 -21.24
C GLU A 35 13.51 -12.59 -20.69
N ALA A 36 12.18 -12.79 -20.76
CA ALA A 36 11.21 -11.90 -20.17
C ALA A 36 11.40 -11.76 -18.64
N ARG A 37 11.71 -12.86 -17.94
CA ARG A 37 12.01 -12.80 -16.50
C ARG A 37 13.22 -11.95 -16.19
N GLU A 38 14.29 -12.12 -16.98
CA GLU A 38 15.51 -11.32 -16.76
C GLU A 38 15.27 -9.86 -17.07
N THR A 39 14.52 -9.55 -18.14
CA THR A 39 14.11 -8.18 -18.48
C THR A 39 13.32 -7.53 -17.35
N TYR A 40 12.35 -8.23 -16.74
CA TYR A 40 11.59 -7.70 -15.59
C TYR A 40 12.48 -7.48 -14.37
N ARG A 41 13.42 -8.37 -14.08
CA ARG A 41 14.38 -8.18 -12.97
C ARG A 41 15.26 -6.96 -13.20
N GLN A 42 15.77 -6.78 -14.42
CA GLN A 42 16.59 -5.63 -14.77
C GLN A 42 15.80 -4.32 -14.67
N PHE A 43 14.57 -4.30 -15.18
CA PHE A 43 13.68 -3.16 -15.07
C PHE A 43 13.41 -2.79 -13.60
N TYR A 44 13.08 -3.77 -12.78
CA TYR A 44 12.86 -3.57 -11.34
C TYR A 44 14.10 -3.01 -10.63
N ARG A 45 15.28 -3.61 -10.87
CA ARG A 45 16.54 -3.09 -10.30
C ARG A 45 16.82 -1.66 -10.73
N LYS A 46 16.60 -1.34 -12.00
CA LYS A 46 16.76 0.03 -12.51
C LYS A 46 15.77 1.00 -11.86
N GLY A 47 14.56 0.58 -11.57
CA GLY A 47 13.60 1.37 -10.80
C GLY A 47 14.14 1.71 -9.41
N LEU A 48 14.65 0.73 -8.66
CA LEU A 48 15.26 0.96 -7.34
C LEU A 48 16.51 1.86 -7.43
N GLU A 49 17.40 1.64 -8.39
CA GLU A 49 18.58 2.47 -8.61
C GLU A 49 18.21 3.93 -8.92
N LEU A 50 17.17 4.15 -9.76
CA LEU A 50 16.68 5.48 -10.11
C LEU A 50 16.08 6.19 -8.89
N THR A 51 15.27 5.48 -8.11
CA THR A 51 14.69 6.00 -6.85
C THR A 51 15.78 6.40 -5.87
N ALA A 52 16.80 5.53 -5.69
CA ALA A 52 17.96 5.83 -4.87
C ALA A 52 18.76 7.07 -5.37
N ALA A 53 18.93 7.19 -6.67
CA ALA A 53 19.63 8.32 -7.27
C ALA A 53 18.85 9.62 -7.09
N ALA A 54 17.55 9.60 -7.31
CA ALA A 54 16.66 10.74 -7.09
C ALA A 54 16.72 11.22 -5.63
N HIS A 55 16.59 10.26 -4.66
CA HIS A 55 16.70 10.57 -3.24
C HIS A 55 18.04 11.21 -2.88
N ARG A 56 19.17 10.62 -3.30
CA ARG A 56 20.51 11.19 -3.05
C ARG A 56 20.72 12.56 -3.70
N SER A 57 20.01 12.85 -4.78
CA SER A 57 20.06 14.16 -5.45
C SER A 57 19.13 15.20 -4.81
N GLY A 58 18.48 14.88 -3.68
CA GLY A 58 17.57 15.77 -2.98
C GLY A 58 16.19 15.92 -3.61
N VAL A 59 15.83 15.05 -4.56
CA VAL A 59 14.46 15.01 -5.10
C VAL A 59 13.52 14.54 -4.00
N ARG A 60 12.45 15.30 -3.76
CA ARG A 60 11.41 14.94 -2.78
C ARG A 60 10.62 13.75 -3.30
N ILE A 61 10.62 12.68 -2.52
CA ILE A 61 9.85 11.46 -2.81
C ILE A 61 8.57 11.49 -1.99
N LEU A 62 7.45 11.20 -2.64
CA LEU A 62 6.16 11.00 -2.01
C LEU A 62 5.67 9.59 -2.31
N VAL A 63 5.08 8.94 -1.30
CA VAL A 63 4.45 7.62 -1.45
C VAL A 63 3.11 7.78 -2.16
N GLY A 64 2.87 6.97 -3.19
CA GLY A 64 1.62 6.95 -3.93
C GLY A 64 1.51 5.68 -4.75
N THR A 65 0.71 4.73 -4.30
CA THR A 65 0.64 3.37 -4.88
C THR A 65 -0.03 3.31 -6.24
N ASP A 66 -0.82 4.33 -6.60
CA ASP A 66 -1.60 4.39 -7.86
C ASP A 66 -2.36 3.09 -8.17
N TYR A 67 -2.87 2.43 -7.13
CA TYR A 67 -3.52 1.13 -7.26
C TYR A 67 -5.00 1.18 -6.86
N ILE A 68 -5.82 0.32 -7.47
CA ILE A 68 -7.28 0.29 -7.30
C ILE A 68 -7.70 -0.03 -5.87
N ILE A 69 -6.86 -0.76 -5.12
CA ILE A 69 -7.14 -1.15 -3.73
C ILE A 69 -6.19 -0.38 -2.81
N ALA A 70 -6.64 0.80 -2.37
CA ALA A 70 -5.90 1.62 -1.44
C ALA A 70 -5.65 0.90 -0.10
N GLY A 71 -4.46 1.06 0.46
CA GLY A 71 -4.10 0.70 1.83
C GLY A 71 -3.22 -0.55 1.96
N ALA A 72 -3.44 -1.63 1.20
CA ALA A 72 -2.62 -2.84 1.32
C ALA A 72 -1.20 -2.63 0.74
N ASP A 73 -1.11 -1.86 -0.33
CA ASP A 73 0.12 -1.70 -1.11
C ASP A 73 1.07 -0.63 -0.56
N VAL A 74 0.59 0.28 0.30
CA VAL A 74 1.42 1.32 0.91
C VAL A 74 2.56 0.72 1.75
N HIS A 75 2.30 -0.35 2.49
CA HIS A 75 3.34 -1.02 3.29
C HIS A 75 4.44 -1.62 2.42
N ARG A 76 4.06 -2.13 1.25
CA ARG A 76 5.01 -2.67 0.28
C ARG A 76 5.82 -1.57 -0.38
N GLU A 77 5.19 -0.48 -0.75
CA GLU A 77 5.89 0.68 -1.30
C GLU A 77 6.92 1.23 -0.31
N LEU A 78 6.58 1.32 0.97
CA LEU A 78 7.54 1.67 2.02
C LEU A 78 8.74 0.69 2.06
N GLN A 79 8.48 -0.62 1.93
CA GLN A 79 9.55 -1.62 1.83
C GLN A 79 10.42 -1.41 0.58
N GLN A 80 9.82 -1.08 -0.57
CA GLN A 80 10.56 -0.79 -1.79
C GLN A 80 11.45 0.46 -1.65
N LEU A 81 10.99 1.49 -0.97
CA LEU A 81 11.79 2.68 -0.68
C LEU A 81 13.03 2.31 0.18
N VAL A 82 12.85 1.46 1.19
CA VAL A 82 13.96 0.98 2.01
C VAL A 82 14.91 0.10 1.19
N LEU A 83 14.41 -0.78 0.31
CA LEU A 83 15.23 -1.55 -0.63
C LEU A 83 15.98 -0.66 -1.62
N ALA A 84 15.43 0.49 -2.00
CA ALA A 84 16.10 1.49 -2.81
C ALA A 84 17.18 2.27 -2.03
N GLY A 85 17.30 2.08 -0.71
CA GLY A 85 18.35 2.68 0.12
C GLY A 85 17.91 3.83 1.02
N LEU A 86 16.61 4.13 1.10
CA LEU A 86 16.10 5.04 2.11
C LEU A 86 16.13 4.35 3.49
N THR A 87 16.34 5.11 4.54
CA THR A 87 16.11 4.63 5.91
C THR A 87 14.61 4.43 6.17
N PRO A 88 14.21 3.58 7.13
CA PRO A 88 12.81 3.47 7.52
C PRO A 88 12.17 4.81 7.91
N ALA A 89 12.93 5.71 8.54
CA ALA A 89 12.47 7.05 8.90
C ALA A 89 12.18 7.91 7.64
N GLU A 90 13.04 7.88 6.65
CA GLU A 90 12.86 8.60 5.38
C GLU A 90 11.68 8.03 4.57
N ALA A 91 11.51 6.70 4.56
CA ALA A 91 10.36 6.07 3.92
C ALA A 91 9.04 6.48 4.61
N LEU A 92 8.99 6.51 5.95
CA LEU A 92 7.82 7.01 6.70
C LEU A 92 7.58 8.50 6.44
N HIS A 93 8.65 9.30 6.39
CA HIS A 93 8.55 10.72 6.06
C HIS A 93 7.92 10.93 4.67
N ALA A 94 8.33 10.13 3.67
CA ALA A 94 7.79 10.16 2.31
C ALA A 94 6.28 9.81 2.25
N ALA A 95 5.77 9.07 3.25
CA ALA A 95 4.36 8.68 3.34
C ALA A 95 3.52 9.60 4.24
N THR A 96 4.12 10.46 5.05
CA THR A 96 3.40 11.24 6.06
C THR A 96 3.66 12.73 5.94
N ILE A 97 4.88 13.17 6.19
CA ILE A 97 5.23 14.60 6.26
C ILE A 97 5.41 15.19 4.86
N ALA A 98 6.14 14.53 3.97
CA ALA A 98 6.42 15.06 2.65
C ALA A 98 5.16 15.35 1.80
N PRO A 99 4.10 14.50 1.79
CA PRO A 99 2.86 14.81 1.10
C PRO A 99 2.14 16.05 1.65
N VAL A 100 2.06 16.19 2.97
CA VAL A 100 1.34 17.31 3.58
C VAL A 100 2.07 18.64 3.40
N GLU A 101 3.41 18.60 3.36
CA GLU A 101 4.23 19.76 2.99
C GLU A 101 4.03 20.14 1.52
N TYR A 102 3.97 19.14 0.62
CA TYR A 102 3.72 19.37 -0.80
C TYR A 102 2.36 20.03 -1.05
N PHE A 103 1.32 19.61 -0.32
CA PHE A 103 -0.03 20.18 -0.42
C PHE A 103 -0.24 21.43 0.44
N GLY A 104 0.73 21.84 1.27
CA GLY A 104 0.62 23.03 2.13
C GLY A 104 -0.36 22.87 3.29
N VAL A 105 -0.55 21.65 3.80
CA VAL A 105 -1.51 21.33 4.90
C VAL A 105 -0.82 20.80 6.15
N GLN A 106 0.48 21.06 6.31
CA GLN A 106 1.31 20.60 7.43
C GLN A 106 0.85 21.11 8.80
N ASP A 107 0.08 22.20 8.85
CA ASP A 107 -0.47 22.72 10.08
C ASP A 107 -1.59 21.84 10.66
N GLN A 108 -2.21 21.00 9.79
CA GLN A 108 -3.33 20.15 10.16
C GLN A 108 -2.95 18.65 10.21
N TYR A 109 -1.99 18.21 9.42
CA TYR A 109 -1.66 16.79 9.21
C TYR A 109 -0.17 16.50 9.27
N GLY A 110 0.20 15.22 9.15
CA GLY A 110 1.56 14.73 8.90
C GLY A 110 2.39 14.42 10.14
N SER A 111 2.06 15.00 11.29
CA SER A 111 2.79 14.73 12.54
C SER A 111 1.86 14.69 13.74
N VAL A 112 2.30 14.01 14.80
CA VAL A 112 1.57 13.92 16.07
C VAL A 112 1.87 15.16 16.90
N ALA A 113 0.96 16.12 16.88
CA ALA A 113 1.07 17.36 17.65
C ALA A 113 -0.31 17.86 18.09
N ALA A 114 -0.36 18.59 19.20
CA ALA A 114 -1.59 19.21 19.69
C ALA A 114 -2.16 20.19 18.63
N GLY A 115 -3.47 20.14 18.42
CA GLY A 115 -4.19 20.99 17.45
C GLY A 115 -4.27 20.42 16.04
N LYS A 116 -3.61 19.29 15.75
CA LYS A 116 -3.71 18.62 14.46
C LYS A 116 -4.84 17.59 14.43
N VAL A 117 -5.25 17.22 13.23
CA VAL A 117 -6.22 16.13 13.01
C VAL A 117 -5.63 14.82 13.53
N ALA A 118 -6.41 14.13 14.35
CA ALA A 118 -6.01 12.87 14.94
C ALA A 118 -6.32 11.70 13.98
N ASP A 119 -5.46 11.56 12.95
CA ASP A 119 -5.39 10.42 12.03
C ASP A 119 -4.09 9.66 12.33
N LEU A 120 -4.18 8.63 13.18
CA LEU A 120 -3.02 7.96 13.76
C LEU A 120 -3.10 6.45 13.58
N LEU A 121 -1.93 5.82 13.44
CA LEU A 121 -1.77 4.36 13.51
C LEU A 121 -1.01 3.99 14.79
N LEU A 122 -1.58 3.09 15.59
CA LEU A 122 -0.86 2.42 16.66
C LEU A 122 -0.35 1.08 16.15
N LEU A 123 0.95 0.89 16.30
CA LEU A 123 1.66 -0.31 15.84
C LEU A 123 2.16 -1.10 17.05
N SER A 124 2.08 -2.43 17.00
CA SER A 124 2.60 -3.30 18.05
C SER A 124 4.13 -3.53 17.99
N ALA A 125 4.80 -2.96 16.97
CA ALA A 125 6.25 -3.03 16.84
C ALA A 125 6.82 -1.77 16.17
N ASN A 126 8.10 -1.49 16.42
CA ASN A 126 8.76 -0.28 15.97
C ASN A 126 9.07 -0.32 14.45
N PRO A 127 8.46 0.55 13.61
CA PRO A 127 8.71 0.59 12.19
C PRO A 127 10.07 1.20 11.82
N LEU A 128 10.75 1.88 12.75
CA LEU A 128 12.09 2.42 12.52
C LEU A 128 13.18 1.34 12.57
N THR A 129 12.91 0.21 13.23
CA THR A 129 13.84 -0.94 13.25
C THR A 129 13.61 -1.89 12.07
N ASP A 130 12.35 -2.01 11.63
CA ASP A 130 11.94 -2.78 10.46
C ASP A 130 10.68 -2.14 9.88
N ILE A 131 10.78 -1.64 8.66
CA ILE A 131 9.66 -0.98 7.99
C ILE A 131 8.46 -1.93 7.78
N GLY A 132 8.68 -3.23 7.74
CA GLY A 132 7.64 -4.26 7.70
C GLY A 132 6.70 -4.22 8.92
N ASN A 133 7.14 -3.65 10.04
CA ASN A 133 6.33 -3.46 11.23
C ASN A 133 5.16 -2.48 11.04
N THR A 134 5.14 -1.67 9.98
CA THR A 134 3.99 -0.86 9.60
C THR A 134 2.73 -1.69 9.36
N GLN A 135 2.86 -2.99 9.04
CA GLN A 135 1.74 -3.92 8.89
C GLN A 135 1.18 -4.42 10.24
N ARG A 136 1.89 -4.19 11.36
CA ARG A 136 1.48 -4.64 12.70
C ARG A 136 0.56 -3.64 13.36
N ILE A 137 -0.55 -3.31 12.68
CA ILE A 137 -1.54 -2.34 13.14
C ILE A 137 -2.32 -2.95 14.30
N GLU A 138 -2.24 -2.31 15.48
CA GLU A 138 -3.01 -2.64 16.67
C GLU A 138 -4.35 -1.90 16.65
N SER A 139 -4.31 -0.60 16.38
CA SER A 139 -5.51 0.22 16.25
C SER A 139 -5.29 1.39 15.29
N VAL A 140 -6.40 1.97 14.83
CA VAL A 140 -6.43 3.16 13.98
C VAL A 140 -7.25 4.22 14.69
N ILE A 141 -6.73 5.44 14.74
CA ILE A 141 -7.53 6.62 15.08
C ILE A 141 -7.78 7.37 13.78
N PHE A 142 -9.04 7.57 13.45
CA PHE A 142 -9.45 8.29 12.26
C PHE A 142 -10.41 9.42 12.64
N ASN A 143 -10.02 10.64 12.33
CA ASN A 143 -10.74 11.86 12.73
C ASN A 143 -11.11 11.86 14.24
N GLY A 144 -10.16 11.45 15.08
CA GLY A 144 -10.31 11.36 16.54
C GLY A 144 -11.09 10.14 17.07
N ASN A 145 -11.63 9.27 16.20
CA ASN A 145 -12.36 8.08 16.61
C ASN A 145 -11.42 6.85 16.61
N LEU A 146 -11.41 6.11 17.72
CA LEU A 146 -10.60 4.90 17.88
C LEU A 146 -11.30 3.69 17.24
N TYR A 147 -10.58 3.00 16.41
CA TYR A 147 -10.92 1.70 15.84
C TYR A 147 -9.91 0.66 16.33
N ASP A 148 -10.30 -0.13 17.32
CA ASP A 148 -9.51 -1.23 17.85
C ASP A 148 -9.42 -2.41 16.86
N ARG A 149 -8.66 -3.44 17.21
CA ARG A 149 -8.47 -4.62 16.36
C ARG A 149 -9.79 -5.29 15.98
N ASP A 150 -10.73 -5.39 16.92
CA ASP A 150 -12.04 -6.01 16.67
C ASP A 150 -12.89 -5.17 15.71
N ALA A 151 -12.84 -3.84 15.82
CA ALA A 151 -13.52 -2.93 14.89
C ALA A 151 -12.92 -3.05 13.48
N LEU A 152 -11.59 -3.10 13.36
CA LEU A 152 -10.90 -3.26 12.08
C LEU A 152 -11.22 -4.61 11.44
N ASP A 153 -11.28 -5.70 12.22
CA ASP A 153 -11.63 -7.04 11.72
C ASP A 153 -13.09 -7.12 11.28
N ARG A 154 -14.00 -6.41 11.97
CA ARG A 154 -15.41 -6.28 11.53
C ARG A 154 -15.50 -5.54 10.19
N ILE A 155 -14.78 -4.43 10.03
CA ILE A 155 -14.74 -3.66 8.77
C ILE A 155 -14.24 -4.54 7.63
N SER A 156 -13.09 -5.19 7.82
CA SER A 156 -12.48 -6.08 6.83
C SER A 156 -13.42 -7.22 6.42
N SER A 157 -14.07 -7.88 7.42
CA SER A 157 -15.03 -8.93 7.17
C SER A 157 -16.28 -8.46 6.42
N HIS A 158 -16.71 -7.21 6.67
CA HIS A 158 -17.83 -6.60 5.94
C HIS A 158 -17.47 -6.34 4.48
N VAL A 159 -16.29 -5.79 4.22
CA VAL A 159 -15.77 -5.54 2.87
C VAL A 159 -15.64 -6.86 2.10
N GLU A 160 -15.05 -7.89 2.73
CA GLU A 160 -14.94 -9.23 2.12
C GLU A 160 -16.30 -9.82 1.72
N ARG A 161 -17.29 -9.74 2.61
CA ARG A 161 -18.64 -10.24 2.32
C ARG A 161 -19.28 -9.50 1.14
N ARG A 162 -19.07 -8.16 1.06
CA ARG A 162 -19.57 -7.37 -0.07
C ARG A 162 -18.85 -7.69 -1.36
N ALA A 163 -17.52 -7.82 -1.33
CA ALA A 163 -16.71 -8.16 -2.50
C ALA A 163 -17.06 -9.55 -3.08
N ARG A 164 -17.50 -10.49 -2.24
CA ARG A 164 -17.97 -11.81 -2.69
C ARG A 164 -19.40 -11.78 -3.28
N ASN A 165 -20.10 -10.68 -3.13
CA ASN A 165 -21.46 -10.57 -3.67
C ASN A 165 -21.39 -10.34 -5.19
N TRP A 166 -21.74 -11.39 -5.95
CA TRP A 166 -21.76 -11.39 -7.42
C TRP A 166 -22.55 -10.22 -8.02
N SER A 167 -23.61 -9.76 -7.34
CA SER A 167 -24.41 -8.62 -7.81
C SER A 167 -23.62 -7.31 -7.84
N VAL A 168 -22.69 -7.10 -6.91
CA VAL A 168 -21.81 -5.93 -6.89
C VAL A 168 -20.76 -6.03 -8.01
N ALA A 169 -20.15 -7.20 -8.19
CA ALA A 169 -19.22 -7.45 -9.29
C ALA A 169 -19.89 -7.22 -10.66
N CYS A 170 -21.11 -7.73 -10.85
CA CYS A 170 -21.89 -7.50 -12.06
C CYS A 170 -22.23 -6.02 -12.28
N LYS A 171 -22.57 -5.26 -11.23
CA LYS A 171 -22.87 -3.81 -11.35
C LYS A 171 -21.62 -3.02 -11.74
N ILE A 172 -20.47 -3.36 -11.15
CA ILE A 172 -19.18 -2.74 -11.51
C ILE A 172 -18.84 -3.07 -12.97
N LEU A 173 -18.89 -4.34 -13.35
CA LEU A 173 -18.63 -4.78 -14.72
C LEU A 173 -19.59 -4.12 -15.72
N TRP A 174 -20.89 -4.04 -15.41
CA TRP A 174 -21.90 -3.38 -16.23
C TRP A 174 -21.62 -1.89 -16.39
N ARG A 175 -21.14 -1.20 -15.36
CA ARG A 175 -20.75 0.21 -15.44
C ARG A 175 -19.57 0.43 -16.38
N PHE A 176 -18.54 -0.44 -16.36
CA PHE A 176 -17.42 -0.40 -17.31
C PHE A 176 -17.85 -0.69 -18.75
N ILE A 177 -18.77 -1.64 -18.96
CA ILE A 177 -19.28 -1.96 -20.29
C ILE A 177 -20.12 -0.80 -20.87
N ARG A 178 -20.88 -0.12 -20.03
CA ARG A 178 -21.79 0.95 -20.45
C ARG A 178 -21.14 2.32 -20.62
N ASN A 179 -19.99 2.56 -19.96
CA ASN A 179 -19.18 3.78 -20.08
C ASN A 179 -17.70 3.43 -20.27
N PRO A 180 -17.28 2.99 -21.46
CA PRO A 180 -15.88 2.64 -21.72
C PRO A 180 -14.95 3.85 -21.86
N VAL A 181 -15.42 5.08 -21.76
CA VAL A 181 -14.68 6.32 -22.04
C VAL A 181 -14.84 7.31 -20.88
N ALA A 182 -14.47 6.91 -19.69
CA ALA A 182 -14.35 7.83 -18.56
C ALA A 182 -12.93 7.68 -17.95
N TYR A 183 -11.91 7.90 -18.80
CA TYR A 183 -10.53 8.18 -18.43
C TYR A 183 -9.96 9.17 -19.43
#